data_9360180b4f1c961b1e6d22e720610182
#
_entry.id   9360180b4f1c961b1e6d22e720610182
#
_cell.length_a   1.000
_cell.length_b   1.000
_cell.length_c   1.000
_cell.angle_alpha   90.00
_cell.angle_beta   90.00
_cell.angle_gamma   90.00
#
_symmetry.space_group_name_H-M   'P 1'
#
loop_
_entity.id
_entity.type
_entity.pdbx_description
1 polymer ?
#
loop_
_entity_poly.entity_id
_entity_poly.type
_entity_poly.pdbx_seq_one_letter_code
_entity_poly.pdbx_strand_id
1 'polypeptide(L)'
;MPRSAPVSTANYLGYRIITANGTIYSHGAARFFGDTSQITLNKPIVGSASTPTGLGYWLVASDGGIFSFGDANFYGSTGAMTLNKPIVGMAATPDGKGYWLVASDGGIFSFGDAHFYGSTGAMTLNKPIVGMAATPDGKGYWLVASDGGIFSFGDAPFFGSQGGTTLPAPAVSLNSATYIVSSMTGAPGFDVSNFQCGLSSPPTSGTFVMVEVNGWPFSASNTCMAKEATWAQGNYQLYTFLALPVVNGSWGATPSSEYMNGPQGSSTLANQAYNYGYNDAAYAFAQANAAGVSSPIWWIDVEGATSYWSSDPALNTATIQGAVDYLNQQGIIAGIYSGHATMYAQITTGTTSGGGVTILGPGGGPIPLWFYSSDGIAACTSLYSSTGALNPFAGGIPWYIQTAMMSNYDADVSC
;
A
#
# COMPACT_ATOMS: atom_id res chain seq x y z
N MET A 1 -27.02 -5.24 -26.42
CA MET A 1 -26.59 -5.33 -25.01
C MET A 1 -25.67 -4.15 -24.75
N PRO A 2 -25.93 -3.29 -23.77
CA PRO A 2 -25.03 -2.17 -23.49
C PRO A 2 -23.73 -2.72 -22.87
N ARG A 3 -22.59 -2.35 -23.45
CA ARG A 3 -21.28 -2.60 -22.88
C ARG A 3 -21.16 -1.81 -21.56
N SER A 4 -20.92 -2.48 -20.47
CA SER A 4 -20.47 -1.84 -19.23
C SER A 4 -19.12 -1.17 -19.52
N ALA A 5 -19.03 0.13 -19.26
CA ALA A 5 -17.77 0.85 -19.35
C ALA A 5 -16.77 0.24 -18.35
N PRO A 6 -15.48 0.12 -18.70
CA PRO A 6 -14.47 -0.34 -17.76
C PRO A 6 -14.40 0.65 -16.60
N VAL A 7 -14.46 0.14 -15.37
CA VAL A 7 -14.18 0.93 -14.16
C VAL A 7 -12.69 1.30 -14.23
N SER A 8 -12.42 2.57 -14.50
CA SER A 8 -11.08 3.13 -14.50
C SER A 8 -10.45 2.94 -13.11
N THR A 9 -9.32 2.27 -13.05
CA THR A 9 -8.40 2.34 -11.91
C THR A 9 -8.07 3.81 -11.66
N ALA A 10 -8.33 4.31 -10.45
CA ALA A 10 -8.07 5.71 -10.10
C ALA A 10 -6.57 5.97 -10.07
N ASN A 11 -6.00 6.38 -11.20
CA ASN A 11 -4.68 6.97 -11.22
C ASN A 11 -4.79 8.37 -10.62
N TYR A 12 -4.18 8.60 -9.45
CA TYR A 12 -4.07 9.92 -8.86
C TYR A 12 -3.12 10.77 -9.71
N LEU A 13 -3.67 11.50 -10.67
CA LEU A 13 -2.90 12.35 -11.56
C LEU A 13 -2.79 13.80 -11.06
N GLY A 14 -3.32 14.10 -9.88
CA GLY A 14 -3.32 15.45 -9.34
C GLY A 14 -3.80 15.54 -7.89
N TYR A 15 -3.63 16.71 -7.31
CA TYR A 15 -4.08 17.03 -5.96
C TYR A 15 -4.66 18.44 -5.86
N ARG A 16 -5.38 18.70 -4.77
CA ARG A 16 -5.92 20.03 -4.44
C ARG A 16 -5.34 20.50 -3.12
N ILE A 17 -4.89 21.75 -3.11
CA ILE A 17 -4.52 22.46 -1.86
C ILE A 17 -5.72 23.31 -1.48
N ILE A 18 -6.18 23.18 -0.25
CA ILE A 18 -7.35 23.86 0.28
C ILE A 18 -6.94 24.74 1.45
N THR A 19 -7.30 25.99 1.42
CA THR A 19 -6.99 26.95 2.48
C THR A 19 -8.15 27.10 3.48
N ALA A 20 -7.89 27.71 4.62
CA ALA A 20 -8.90 27.87 5.67
C ALA A 20 -10.10 28.74 5.27
N ASN A 21 -9.97 29.62 4.26
CA ASN A 21 -11.08 30.34 3.65
C ASN A 21 -11.76 29.56 2.51
N GLY A 22 -11.29 28.33 2.25
CA GLY A 22 -11.80 27.42 1.26
C GLY A 22 -11.38 27.72 -0.16
N THR A 23 -10.37 28.58 -0.39
CA THR A 23 -9.75 28.72 -1.73
C THR A 23 -9.07 27.42 -2.11
N ILE A 24 -9.26 26.97 -3.35
CA ILE A 24 -8.73 25.72 -3.88
C ILE A 24 -7.71 25.97 -4.99
N TYR A 25 -6.53 25.37 -4.83
CA TYR A 25 -5.50 25.30 -5.87
C TYR A 25 -5.41 23.87 -6.39
N SER A 26 -5.77 23.68 -7.66
CA SER A 26 -5.72 22.37 -8.32
C SER A 26 -4.43 22.20 -9.10
N HIS A 27 -3.78 21.05 -8.94
CA HIS A 27 -2.52 20.69 -9.57
C HIS A 27 -2.63 19.35 -10.32
N GLY A 28 -1.87 19.21 -11.42
CA GLY A 28 -1.95 18.05 -12.28
C GLY A 28 -3.32 17.93 -12.94
N ALA A 29 -3.87 16.73 -13.03
CA ALA A 29 -5.18 16.48 -13.62
C ALA A 29 -6.37 16.74 -12.65
N ALA A 30 -6.14 17.24 -11.44
CA ALA A 30 -7.21 17.56 -10.50
C ALA A 30 -8.04 18.74 -11.02
N ARG A 31 -9.30 18.47 -11.39
CA ARG A 31 -10.20 19.52 -11.92
C ARG A 31 -10.70 20.44 -10.81
N PHE A 32 -10.83 21.72 -11.11
CA PHE A 32 -11.50 22.71 -10.28
C PHE A 32 -13.01 22.69 -10.55
N PHE A 33 -13.83 22.58 -9.50
CA PHE A 33 -15.29 22.56 -9.59
C PHE A 33 -15.94 23.73 -8.84
N GLY A 34 -15.16 24.62 -8.27
CA GLY A 34 -15.59 25.76 -7.46
C GLY A 34 -14.96 25.75 -6.06
N ASP A 35 -15.07 26.87 -5.37
CA ASP A 35 -14.54 27.06 -4.01
C ASP A 35 -15.40 28.07 -3.20
N THR A 36 -15.00 28.34 -1.95
CA THR A 36 -15.67 29.28 -1.07
C THR A 36 -14.98 30.65 -0.98
N SER A 37 -13.98 30.92 -1.83
CA SER A 37 -13.17 32.13 -1.74
C SER A 37 -13.97 33.44 -1.90
N GLN A 38 -15.14 33.36 -2.55
CA GLN A 38 -16.00 34.53 -2.82
C GLN A 38 -17.15 34.69 -1.81
N ILE A 39 -17.20 33.84 -0.78
CA ILE A 39 -18.24 33.93 0.26
C ILE A 39 -17.59 34.14 1.64
N THR A 40 -18.31 34.85 2.50
CA THR A 40 -17.88 35.00 3.90
C THR A 40 -18.29 33.76 4.67
N LEU A 41 -17.31 33.01 5.18
CA LEU A 41 -17.54 31.83 6.00
C LEU A 41 -17.76 32.25 7.44
N ASN A 42 -18.72 31.61 8.15
CA ASN A 42 -18.91 31.77 9.59
C ASN A 42 -17.71 31.17 10.37
N LYS A 43 -17.16 30.08 9.87
CA LYS A 43 -16.03 29.34 10.48
C LYS A 43 -15.10 28.85 9.38
N PRO A 44 -13.79 28.67 9.69
CA PRO A 44 -12.80 28.24 8.73
C PRO A 44 -13.05 26.80 8.23
N ILE A 45 -12.66 26.51 6.99
CA ILE A 45 -12.58 25.17 6.46
C ILE A 45 -11.47 24.40 7.20
N VAL A 46 -11.79 23.15 7.60
CA VAL A 46 -10.92 22.29 8.40
C VAL A 46 -10.74 20.90 7.78
N GLY A 47 -11.47 20.59 6.70
CA GLY A 47 -11.35 19.30 6.03
C GLY A 47 -12.02 19.28 4.67
N SER A 48 -11.75 18.22 3.93
CA SER A 48 -12.35 17.95 2.63
C SER A 48 -12.40 16.46 2.35
N ALA A 49 -13.31 16.05 1.46
CA ALA A 49 -13.34 14.71 0.89
C ALA A 49 -13.68 14.80 -0.61
N SER A 50 -13.06 13.97 -1.44
CA SER A 50 -13.42 13.85 -2.85
C SER A 50 -14.55 12.85 -3.03
N THR A 51 -15.35 13.04 -4.09
CA THR A 51 -16.30 12.00 -4.51
C THR A 51 -15.53 10.81 -5.10
N PRO A 52 -16.08 9.58 -5.05
CA PRO A 52 -15.46 8.38 -5.64
C PRO A 52 -15.21 8.51 -7.15
N THR A 53 -15.99 9.31 -7.83
CA THR A 53 -15.85 9.61 -9.28
C THR A 53 -14.66 10.52 -9.57
N GLY A 54 -14.16 11.26 -8.54
CA GLY A 54 -13.18 12.34 -8.72
C GLY A 54 -13.76 13.60 -9.42
N LEU A 55 -15.08 13.62 -9.71
CA LEU A 55 -15.75 14.73 -10.39
C LEU A 55 -16.38 15.75 -9.44
N GLY A 56 -16.12 15.62 -8.15
CA GLY A 56 -16.56 16.56 -7.12
C GLY A 56 -15.82 16.41 -5.81
N TYR A 57 -16.17 17.27 -4.86
CA TYR A 57 -15.64 17.24 -3.49
C TYR A 57 -16.54 18.02 -2.54
N TRP A 58 -16.42 17.69 -1.27
CA TRP A 58 -16.99 18.43 -0.16
C TRP A 58 -15.88 19.16 0.60
N LEU A 59 -16.22 20.37 1.08
CA LEU A 59 -15.44 21.05 2.11
C LEU A 59 -16.27 21.10 3.40
N VAL A 60 -15.63 20.96 4.55
CA VAL A 60 -16.26 21.08 5.86
C VAL A 60 -15.64 22.21 6.65
N ALA A 61 -16.48 23.10 7.20
CA ALA A 61 -16.06 24.15 8.14
C ALA A 61 -16.05 23.60 9.59
N SER A 62 -15.39 24.31 10.51
CA SER A 62 -15.27 23.86 11.90
C SER A 62 -16.57 23.90 12.70
N ASP A 63 -17.63 24.54 12.21
CA ASP A 63 -19.01 24.43 12.72
C ASP A 63 -19.79 23.27 12.08
N GLY A 64 -19.15 22.54 11.14
CA GLY A 64 -19.71 21.46 10.37
C GLY A 64 -20.58 21.90 9.20
N GLY A 65 -20.50 23.16 8.79
CA GLY A 65 -21.05 23.65 7.53
C GLY A 65 -20.41 22.90 6.35
N ILE A 66 -21.22 22.40 5.43
CA ILE A 66 -20.78 21.63 4.25
C ILE A 66 -20.97 22.46 2.99
N PHE A 67 -19.95 22.43 2.13
CA PHE A 67 -19.93 23.05 0.80
C PHE A 67 -19.65 21.95 -0.23
N SER A 68 -20.58 21.76 -1.18
CA SER A 68 -20.54 20.71 -2.21
C SER A 68 -20.19 21.31 -3.57
N PHE A 69 -19.24 20.70 -4.27
CA PHE A 69 -18.79 21.13 -5.58
C PHE A 69 -18.72 19.96 -6.57
N GLY A 70 -18.99 20.24 -7.86
CA GLY A 70 -19.04 19.22 -8.89
C GLY A 70 -20.24 18.28 -8.70
N ASP A 71 -20.00 16.96 -8.73
CA ASP A 71 -21.02 15.93 -8.52
C ASP A 71 -21.25 15.56 -7.05
N ALA A 72 -20.65 16.28 -6.11
CA ALA A 72 -20.81 16.07 -4.68
C ALA A 72 -22.22 16.50 -4.21
N ASN A 73 -23.04 15.54 -3.78
CA ASN A 73 -24.36 15.82 -3.26
C ASN A 73 -24.31 16.26 -1.77
N PHE A 74 -25.19 17.16 -1.37
CA PHE A 74 -25.37 17.56 0.01
C PHE A 74 -26.30 16.57 0.74
N TYR A 75 -25.80 15.97 1.83
CA TYR A 75 -26.55 15.00 2.64
C TYR A 75 -26.92 15.52 4.03
N GLY A 76 -26.48 16.72 4.39
CA GLY A 76 -26.75 17.36 5.68
C GLY A 76 -25.51 18.02 6.27
N SER A 77 -25.69 18.76 7.36
CA SER A 77 -24.60 19.46 8.04
C SER A 77 -24.94 19.70 9.53
N THR A 78 -23.91 20.01 10.32
CA THR A 78 -24.09 20.47 11.70
C THR A 78 -24.01 22.00 11.80
N GLY A 79 -23.91 22.73 10.69
CA GLY A 79 -23.70 24.18 10.69
C GLY A 79 -24.77 25.03 11.38
N ALA A 80 -25.98 24.49 11.58
CA ALA A 80 -27.05 25.13 12.36
C ALA A 80 -27.17 24.59 13.80
N MET A 81 -26.29 23.68 14.22
CA MET A 81 -26.33 23.04 15.53
C MET A 81 -25.33 23.70 16.48
N THR A 82 -25.63 23.73 17.76
CA THR A 82 -24.62 24.06 18.78
C THR A 82 -23.81 22.79 19.08
N LEU A 83 -22.54 22.78 18.69
CA LEU A 83 -21.64 21.68 18.94
C LEU A 83 -20.91 21.84 20.28
N ASN A 84 -20.70 20.73 20.99
CA ASN A 84 -19.87 20.72 22.20
C ASN A 84 -18.41 21.03 21.90
N LYS A 85 -17.92 20.53 20.76
CA LYS A 85 -16.55 20.74 20.26
C LYS A 85 -16.58 20.95 18.74
N PRO A 86 -15.62 21.71 18.20
CA PRO A 86 -15.56 21.98 16.76
C PRO A 86 -15.31 20.72 15.96
N ILE A 87 -15.81 20.69 14.72
CA ILE A 87 -15.43 19.69 13.71
C ILE A 87 -13.97 19.91 13.34
N VAL A 88 -13.24 18.80 13.14
CA VAL A 88 -11.80 18.78 12.81
C VAL A 88 -11.50 17.95 11.56
N GLY A 89 -12.48 17.24 10.99
CA GLY A 89 -12.30 16.45 9.79
C GLY A 89 -13.58 15.83 9.29
N MET A 90 -13.47 15.20 8.10
CA MET A 90 -14.54 14.43 7.47
C MET A 90 -13.96 13.26 6.67
N ALA A 91 -14.82 12.25 6.42
CA ALA A 91 -14.57 11.18 5.47
C ALA A 91 -15.84 10.87 4.69
N ALA A 92 -15.74 10.60 3.38
CA ALA A 92 -16.88 10.19 2.55
C ALA A 92 -17.09 8.68 2.62
N THR A 93 -18.33 8.22 2.37
CA THR A 93 -18.60 6.81 2.13
C THR A 93 -18.01 6.37 0.77
N PRO A 94 -17.63 5.09 0.60
CA PRO A 94 -16.99 4.60 -0.63
C PRO A 94 -17.84 4.78 -1.89
N ASP A 95 -19.15 4.78 -1.78
CA ASP A 95 -20.07 4.99 -2.90
C ASP A 95 -20.46 6.47 -3.10
N GLY A 96 -19.97 7.36 -2.20
CA GLY A 96 -20.22 8.80 -2.27
C GLY A 96 -21.62 9.25 -1.94
N LYS A 97 -22.44 8.39 -1.29
CA LYS A 97 -23.81 8.71 -0.90
C LYS A 97 -23.96 9.20 0.54
N GLY A 98 -22.85 9.41 1.22
CA GLY A 98 -22.81 9.95 2.56
C GLY A 98 -21.43 10.38 2.99
N TYR A 99 -21.32 10.87 4.22
CA TYR A 99 -20.06 11.23 4.86
C TYR A 99 -20.21 11.29 6.39
N TRP A 100 -19.08 11.12 7.06
CA TRP A 100 -18.92 11.34 8.48
C TRP A 100 -18.20 12.66 8.73
N LEU A 101 -18.64 13.39 9.78
CA LEU A 101 -17.87 14.49 10.36
C LEU A 101 -17.40 14.06 11.74
N VAL A 102 -16.17 14.46 12.10
CA VAL A 102 -15.61 14.18 13.43
C VAL A 102 -15.32 15.48 14.16
N ALA A 103 -15.78 15.58 15.41
CA ALA A 103 -15.45 16.68 16.31
C ALA A 103 -14.16 16.39 17.11
N SER A 104 -13.56 17.42 17.72
CA SER A 104 -12.31 17.28 18.47
C SER A 104 -12.41 16.47 19.77
N ASP A 105 -13.60 16.19 20.27
CA ASP A 105 -13.88 15.22 21.33
C ASP A 105 -14.12 13.79 20.79
N GLY A 106 -14.08 13.63 19.46
CA GLY A 106 -14.35 12.40 18.76
C GLY A 106 -15.83 12.08 18.60
N GLY A 107 -16.71 13.06 18.82
CA GLY A 107 -18.11 12.97 18.44
C GLY A 107 -18.24 12.79 16.92
N ILE A 108 -19.06 11.84 16.49
CA ILE A 108 -19.28 11.52 15.06
C ILE A 108 -20.69 11.95 14.66
N PHE A 109 -20.78 12.59 13.49
CA PHE A 109 -22.04 12.96 12.84
C PHE A 109 -22.08 12.28 11.48
N SER A 110 -23.11 11.46 11.27
CA SER A 110 -23.29 10.66 10.05
C SER A 110 -24.38 11.29 9.17
N PHE A 111 -24.13 11.43 7.89
CA PHE A 111 -25.06 12.00 6.91
C PHE A 111 -25.16 11.11 5.67
N GLY A 112 -26.34 11.09 5.04
CA GLY A 112 -26.62 10.21 3.91
C GLY A 112 -26.66 8.74 4.37
N ASP A 113 -25.95 7.86 3.66
CA ASP A 113 -25.84 6.44 3.99
C ASP A 113 -24.69 6.10 4.95
N ALA A 114 -23.99 7.10 5.46
CA ALA A 114 -22.89 6.90 6.41
C ALA A 114 -23.38 6.30 7.73
N HIS A 115 -23.02 5.05 8.01
CA HIS A 115 -23.40 4.36 9.24
C HIS A 115 -22.58 4.82 10.44
N PHE A 116 -23.23 4.96 11.61
CA PHE A 116 -22.53 5.22 12.86
C PHE A 116 -22.00 3.92 13.46
N TYR A 117 -20.69 3.83 13.65
CA TYR A 117 -20.01 2.66 14.21
C TYR A 117 -19.50 2.86 15.64
N GLY A 118 -19.62 4.08 16.18
CA GLY A 118 -19.20 4.44 17.52
C GLY A 118 -18.45 5.77 17.55
N SER A 119 -18.15 6.28 18.74
CA SER A 119 -17.44 7.55 18.94
C SER A 119 -16.71 7.58 20.28
N THR A 120 -15.76 8.53 20.43
CA THR A 120 -15.15 8.84 21.71
C THR A 120 -15.81 10.03 22.40
N GLY A 121 -16.91 10.57 21.85
CA GLY A 121 -17.56 11.79 22.35
C GLY A 121 -18.10 11.74 23.81
N ALA A 122 -18.28 10.53 24.36
CA ALA A 122 -18.63 10.34 25.77
C ALA A 122 -17.41 9.97 26.65
N MET A 123 -16.20 9.89 26.08
CA MET A 123 -14.97 9.50 26.78
C MET A 123 -14.15 10.73 27.17
N THR A 124 -13.43 10.64 28.28
CA THR A 124 -12.38 11.62 28.58
C THR A 124 -11.12 11.25 27.83
N LEU A 125 -10.77 12.05 26.83
CA LEU A 125 -9.56 11.86 26.03
C LEU A 125 -8.36 12.56 26.66
N ASN A 126 -7.17 11.94 26.62
CA ASN A 126 -5.92 12.58 27.02
C ASN A 126 -5.57 13.75 26.12
N LYS A 127 -5.86 13.63 24.84
CA LYS A 127 -5.61 14.65 23.80
C LYS A 127 -6.77 14.69 22.81
N PRO A 128 -7.04 15.86 22.21
CA PRO A 128 -8.14 16.00 21.25
C PRO A 128 -7.92 15.17 20.00
N ILE A 129 -9.02 14.72 19.38
CA ILE A 129 -9.03 14.17 18.03
C ILE A 129 -8.68 15.29 17.04
N VAL A 130 -7.89 14.93 16.02
CA VAL A 130 -7.40 15.84 14.98
C VAL A 130 -7.67 15.36 13.56
N GLY A 131 -8.21 14.14 13.40
CA GLY A 131 -8.56 13.61 12.10
C GLY A 131 -9.25 12.25 12.16
N MET A 132 -9.76 11.82 11.00
CA MET A 132 -10.37 10.51 10.79
C MET A 132 -10.05 9.98 9.39
N ALA A 133 -10.18 8.65 9.23
CA ALA A 133 -10.21 7.98 7.93
C ALA A 133 -11.22 6.84 7.96
N ALA A 134 -11.99 6.65 6.89
CA ALA A 134 -12.90 5.51 6.74
C ALA A 134 -12.15 4.27 6.24
N THR A 135 -12.69 3.08 6.55
CA THR A 135 -12.28 1.83 5.90
C THR A 135 -12.66 1.84 4.41
N PRO A 136 -11.94 1.11 3.55
CA PRO A 136 -12.21 1.10 2.10
C PRO A 136 -13.63 0.62 1.74
N ASP A 137 -14.22 -0.25 2.55
CA ASP A 137 -15.59 -0.74 2.34
C ASP A 137 -16.67 0.07 3.08
N GLY A 138 -16.24 1.10 3.83
CA GLY A 138 -17.14 2.00 4.54
C GLY A 138 -17.84 1.41 5.76
N LYS A 139 -17.35 0.25 6.28
CA LYS A 139 -17.95 -0.40 7.45
C LYS A 139 -17.25 -0.07 8.76
N GLY A 140 -16.32 0.87 8.73
CA GLY A 140 -15.62 1.36 9.90
C GLY A 140 -14.84 2.63 9.64
N TYR A 141 -14.17 3.12 10.67
CA TYR A 141 -13.27 4.26 10.61
C TYR A 141 -12.30 4.29 11.79
N TRP A 142 -11.19 4.97 11.57
CA TRP A 142 -10.21 5.31 12.59
C TRP A 142 -10.31 6.78 12.94
N LEU A 143 -10.10 7.11 14.22
CA LEU A 143 -9.86 8.46 14.69
C LEU A 143 -8.43 8.53 15.21
N VAL A 144 -7.77 9.67 15.01
CA VAL A 144 -6.44 9.95 15.57
C VAL A 144 -6.50 11.12 16.53
N ALA A 145 -5.93 10.96 17.72
CA ALA A 145 -5.71 12.03 18.67
C ALA A 145 -4.34 12.69 18.43
N SER A 146 -4.16 13.93 18.93
CA SER A 146 -2.94 14.70 18.71
C SER A 146 -1.69 14.11 19.39
N ASP A 147 -1.84 13.15 20.30
CA ASP A 147 -0.74 12.34 20.87
C ASP A 147 -0.45 11.07 20.07
N GLY A 148 -1.09 10.89 18.90
CA GLY A 148 -0.98 9.71 18.06
C GLY A 148 -1.81 8.52 18.56
N GLY A 149 -2.70 8.71 19.53
CA GLY A 149 -3.68 7.71 19.98
C GLY A 149 -4.64 7.37 18.83
N ILE A 150 -4.88 6.09 18.56
CA ILE A 150 -5.81 5.60 17.55
C ILE A 150 -7.02 4.96 18.20
N PHE A 151 -8.20 5.27 17.68
CA PHE A 151 -9.48 4.67 18.05
C PHE A 151 -10.11 4.07 16.80
N SER A 152 -10.38 2.75 16.85
CA SER A 152 -10.98 1.97 15.76
C SER A 152 -12.44 1.69 16.04
N PHE A 153 -13.29 1.88 15.04
CA PHE A 153 -14.73 1.64 15.12
C PHE A 153 -15.23 0.85 13.90
N GLY A 154 -16.29 0.04 14.11
CA GLY A 154 -16.79 -0.86 13.09
C GLY A 154 -15.81 -1.98 12.81
N ASP A 155 -15.56 -2.26 11.54
CA ASP A 155 -14.58 -3.27 11.09
C ASP A 155 -13.15 -2.72 10.94
N ALA A 156 -12.91 -1.46 11.30
CA ALA A 156 -11.58 -0.86 11.23
C ALA A 156 -10.58 -1.62 12.12
N PRO A 157 -9.60 -2.36 11.55
CA PRO A 157 -8.65 -3.12 12.34
C PRO A 157 -7.68 -2.17 13.06
N PHE A 158 -7.23 -2.55 14.24
CA PHE A 158 -6.23 -1.80 14.97
C PHE A 158 -4.82 -2.26 14.56
N PHE A 159 -4.04 -1.37 13.94
CA PHE A 159 -2.67 -1.64 13.49
C PHE A 159 -1.60 -1.10 14.44
N GLY A 160 -1.98 -0.54 15.57
CA GLY A 160 -1.07 0.08 16.51
C GLY A 160 -1.36 1.56 16.70
N SER A 161 -0.68 2.18 17.66
CA SER A 161 -0.91 3.55 18.09
C SER A 161 0.38 4.14 18.64
N GLN A 162 0.54 5.46 18.51
CA GLN A 162 1.60 6.20 19.19
C GLN A 162 1.13 6.78 20.53
N GLY A 163 -0.14 6.59 20.89
CA GLY A 163 -0.68 7.02 22.19
C GLY A 163 0.12 6.44 23.37
N GLY A 164 0.53 7.29 24.29
CA GLY A 164 1.42 6.90 25.40
C GLY A 164 2.91 6.96 25.09
N THR A 165 3.33 7.28 23.86
CA THR A 165 4.71 7.59 23.49
C THR A 165 4.94 9.10 23.42
N THR A 166 6.20 9.53 23.50
CA THR A 166 6.55 10.94 23.30
C THR A 166 6.78 11.18 21.81
N LEU A 167 5.83 11.87 21.16
CA LEU A 167 6.01 12.32 19.79
C LEU A 167 6.91 13.57 19.75
N PRO A 168 7.75 13.75 18.70
CA PRO A 168 8.55 14.98 18.53
C PRO A 168 7.68 16.23 18.27
N ALA A 169 6.46 16.05 17.76
CA ALA A 169 5.42 17.06 17.58
C ALA A 169 4.04 16.39 17.61
N PRO A 170 2.95 17.14 17.90
CA PRO A 170 1.60 16.57 17.86
C PRO A 170 1.23 16.04 16.49
N ALA A 171 0.50 14.92 16.44
CA ALA A 171 -0.17 14.46 15.22
C ALA A 171 -1.20 15.52 14.76
N VAL A 172 -1.35 15.71 13.45
CA VAL A 172 -2.23 16.73 12.85
C VAL A 172 -3.30 16.13 11.93
N SER A 173 -3.12 14.90 11.47
CA SER A 173 -4.09 14.22 10.61
C SER A 173 -3.85 12.71 10.61
N LEU A 174 -4.83 11.98 10.08
CA LEU A 174 -4.76 10.57 9.75
C LEU A 174 -5.00 10.42 8.24
N ASN A 175 -4.16 9.66 7.59
CA ASN A 175 -4.39 9.19 6.22
C ASN A 175 -4.43 7.67 6.23
N SER A 176 -5.55 7.09 5.79
CA SER A 176 -5.60 5.65 5.53
C SER A 176 -4.85 5.39 4.23
N ALA A 177 -3.80 4.59 4.30
CA ALA A 177 -3.21 4.03 3.12
C ALA A 177 -4.18 2.98 2.55
N THR A 178 -4.96 3.37 1.56
CA THR A 178 -5.73 2.41 0.78
C THR A 178 -4.79 1.89 -0.29
N TYR A 179 -4.25 0.71 -0.08
CA TYR A 179 -3.77 -0.06 -1.19
C TYR A 179 -5.01 -0.46 -1.99
N ILE A 180 -5.09 -0.02 -3.22
CA ILE A 180 -6.01 -0.63 -4.16
C ILE A 180 -5.38 -1.98 -4.54
N VAL A 181 -5.51 -2.97 -3.69
CA VAL A 181 -5.70 -4.31 -4.19
C VAL A 181 -6.98 -4.16 -4.99
N SER A 182 -6.88 -4.31 -6.30
CA SER A 182 -8.05 -4.17 -7.16
C SER A 182 -9.23 -4.83 -6.46
N SER A 183 -10.42 -4.22 -6.51
CA SER A 183 -11.68 -4.73 -5.94
C SER A 183 -12.11 -6.09 -6.53
N MET A 184 -11.15 -6.95 -6.84
CA MET A 184 -11.26 -8.19 -7.56
C MET A 184 -10.67 -9.34 -6.74
N THR A 185 -11.05 -9.47 -5.46
CA THR A 185 -10.76 -10.69 -4.71
C THR A 185 -11.11 -11.91 -5.55
N GLY A 186 -10.13 -12.78 -5.79
CA GLY A 186 -10.28 -13.93 -6.69
C GLY A 186 -10.13 -13.63 -8.18
N ALA A 187 -9.72 -12.42 -8.57
CA ALA A 187 -9.43 -12.14 -9.96
C ALA A 187 -8.23 -12.97 -10.44
N PRO A 188 -8.36 -13.69 -11.57
CA PRO A 188 -7.27 -14.46 -12.11
C PRO A 188 -6.19 -13.57 -12.72
N GLY A 189 -4.95 -13.92 -12.49
CA GLY A 189 -3.77 -13.31 -13.08
C GLY A 189 -2.74 -14.36 -13.47
N PHE A 190 -1.56 -13.89 -13.87
CA PHE A 190 -0.42 -14.75 -14.16
C PHE A 190 0.88 -13.96 -14.03
N ASP A 191 1.96 -14.64 -13.74
CA ASP A 191 3.29 -14.06 -13.80
C ASP A 191 4.07 -14.57 -15.01
N VAL A 192 4.99 -13.76 -15.48
CA VAL A 192 5.84 -14.00 -16.63
C VAL A 192 7.22 -13.41 -16.43
N SER A 193 8.18 -14.05 -17.10
CA SER A 193 9.59 -13.67 -17.07
C SER A 193 10.18 -13.66 -18.48
N ASN A 194 11.48 -13.49 -18.58
CA ASN A 194 12.19 -13.54 -19.85
C ASN A 194 12.00 -14.87 -20.63
N PHE A 195 11.53 -15.94 -19.96
CA PHE A 195 11.22 -17.23 -20.63
C PHE A 195 10.03 -17.12 -21.58
N GLN A 196 9.12 -16.18 -21.37
CA GLN A 196 7.96 -15.94 -22.23
C GLN A 196 8.25 -14.95 -23.37
N CYS A 197 9.47 -14.45 -23.50
CA CYS A 197 9.87 -13.48 -24.53
C CYS A 197 9.54 -13.90 -25.97
N GLY A 198 9.57 -15.21 -26.26
CA GLY A 198 9.24 -15.76 -27.57
C GLY A 198 7.75 -15.75 -27.92
N LEU A 199 6.85 -15.56 -26.96
CA LEU A 199 5.42 -15.58 -27.19
C LEU A 199 4.95 -14.28 -27.87
N SER A 200 4.04 -14.41 -28.84
CA SER A 200 3.42 -13.27 -29.51
C SER A 200 2.17 -12.72 -28.80
N SER A 201 1.63 -13.49 -27.86
CA SER A 201 0.43 -13.18 -27.07
C SER A 201 0.60 -13.72 -25.65
N PRO A 202 -0.20 -13.27 -24.68
CA PRO A 202 -0.16 -13.81 -23.33
C PRO A 202 -0.40 -15.32 -23.31
N PRO A 203 0.23 -16.06 -22.38
CA PRO A 203 0.08 -17.50 -22.29
C PRO A 203 -1.33 -17.94 -21.88
N THR A 204 -2.04 -17.04 -21.19
CA THR A 204 -3.43 -17.23 -20.75
C THR A 204 -4.15 -15.90 -20.70
N SER A 205 -5.47 -15.90 -20.43
CA SER A 205 -6.24 -14.70 -20.14
C SER A 205 -6.20 -14.42 -18.65
N GLY A 206 -5.93 -13.16 -18.27
CA GLY A 206 -5.94 -12.71 -16.89
C GLY A 206 -6.38 -11.26 -16.80
N THR A 207 -6.72 -10.82 -15.60
CA THR A 207 -7.08 -9.44 -15.30
C THR A 207 -5.87 -8.62 -14.86
N PHE A 208 -4.79 -9.27 -14.48
CA PHE A 208 -3.49 -8.66 -14.16
C PHE A 208 -2.33 -9.56 -14.59
N VAL A 209 -1.15 -9.02 -14.71
CA VAL A 209 0.09 -9.74 -14.96
C VAL A 209 1.20 -9.25 -14.04
N MET A 210 2.00 -10.17 -13.50
CA MET A 210 3.25 -9.88 -12.82
C MET A 210 4.39 -10.06 -13.83
N VAL A 211 5.19 -9.02 -14.05
CA VAL A 211 6.24 -9.03 -15.07
C VAL A 211 7.60 -8.95 -14.41
N GLU A 212 8.46 -9.93 -14.69
CA GLU A 212 9.85 -9.92 -14.24
C GLU A 212 10.62 -8.75 -14.86
N VAL A 213 11.39 -8.05 -14.06
CA VAL A 213 12.32 -7.01 -14.54
C VAL A 213 13.70 -7.59 -14.75
N ASN A 214 14.24 -8.25 -13.75
CA ASN A 214 15.51 -8.96 -13.84
C ASN A 214 15.51 -10.20 -12.94
N GLY A 215 16.06 -11.28 -13.51
CA GLY A 215 16.30 -12.52 -12.80
C GLY A 215 17.72 -12.62 -12.28
N TRP A 216 18.08 -13.79 -11.78
CA TRP A 216 19.42 -14.13 -11.35
C TRP A 216 20.34 -14.50 -12.54
N PRO A 217 21.60 -14.08 -12.57
CA PRO A 217 22.25 -13.10 -11.68
C PRO A 217 21.86 -11.66 -12.04
N PHE A 218 22.12 -10.72 -11.15
CA PHE A 218 21.87 -9.27 -11.20
C PHE A 218 21.89 -8.61 -12.61
N SER A 219 22.57 -9.16 -13.57
CA SER A 219 22.67 -8.66 -14.96
C SER A 219 21.64 -9.22 -15.94
N ALA A 220 20.83 -10.18 -15.53
CA ALA A 220 19.84 -10.79 -16.42
C ALA A 220 18.56 -9.94 -16.47
N SER A 221 18.51 -9.02 -17.42
CA SER A 221 17.36 -8.16 -17.65
C SER A 221 16.32 -8.84 -18.54
N ASN A 222 15.03 -8.72 -18.22
CA ASN A 222 13.95 -9.13 -19.08
C ASN A 222 13.80 -8.15 -20.26
N THR A 223 14.27 -8.53 -21.42
CA THR A 223 14.28 -7.66 -22.61
C THR A 223 12.90 -7.47 -23.25
N CYS A 224 11.89 -8.20 -22.81
CA CYS A 224 10.52 -8.11 -23.31
C CYS A 224 9.50 -7.60 -22.33
N MET A 225 9.92 -7.10 -21.15
CA MET A 225 9.01 -6.58 -20.13
C MET A 225 8.03 -5.53 -20.66
N ALA A 226 8.44 -4.66 -21.58
CA ALA A 226 7.55 -3.66 -22.18
C ALA A 226 6.40 -4.28 -22.99
N LYS A 227 6.64 -5.39 -23.67
CA LYS A 227 5.61 -6.16 -24.39
C LYS A 227 4.70 -6.87 -23.40
N GLU A 228 5.26 -7.54 -22.42
CA GLU A 228 4.53 -8.32 -21.41
C GLU A 228 3.64 -7.44 -20.54
N ALA A 229 4.07 -6.23 -20.22
CA ALA A 229 3.28 -5.23 -19.52
C ALA A 229 1.98 -4.84 -20.26
N THR A 230 1.88 -5.09 -21.56
CA THR A 230 0.65 -4.85 -22.34
C THR A 230 -0.37 -5.97 -22.24
N TRP A 231 0.02 -7.15 -21.76
CA TRP A 231 -0.78 -8.36 -21.88
C TRP A 231 -2.07 -8.37 -21.05
N ALA A 232 -2.09 -7.71 -19.91
CA ALA A 232 -3.31 -7.56 -19.12
C ALA A 232 -3.93 -6.14 -19.29
N GLN A 233 -3.96 -5.62 -20.51
CA GLN A 233 -4.52 -4.30 -20.83
C GLN A 233 -3.89 -3.14 -20.02
N GLY A 234 -2.61 -3.28 -19.66
CA GLY A 234 -1.88 -2.33 -18.85
C GLY A 234 -2.09 -2.49 -17.32
N ASN A 235 -2.82 -3.49 -16.87
CA ASN A 235 -2.91 -3.83 -15.45
C ASN A 235 -1.77 -4.79 -15.08
N TYR A 236 -0.61 -4.23 -14.81
CA TYR A 236 0.58 -5.01 -14.48
C TYR A 236 1.27 -4.50 -13.23
N GLN A 237 1.99 -5.41 -12.60
CA GLN A 237 2.93 -5.15 -11.53
C GLN A 237 4.29 -5.67 -11.93
N LEU A 238 5.34 -5.23 -11.28
CA LEU A 238 6.70 -5.64 -11.60
C LEU A 238 7.26 -6.49 -10.47
N TYR A 239 8.16 -7.43 -10.79
CA TYR A 239 8.92 -8.14 -9.80
C TYR A 239 10.38 -8.27 -10.18
N THR A 240 11.24 -8.42 -9.17
CA THR A 240 12.67 -8.61 -9.33
C THR A 240 13.13 -9.76 -8.45
N PHE A 241 13.88 -10.68 -9.01
CA PHE A 241 14.51 -11.76 -8.26
C PHE A 241 15.63 -11.20 -7.40
N LEU A 242 15.62 -11.51 -6.10
CA LEU A 242 16.64 -11.11 -5.16
C LEU A 242 17.36 -12.34 -4.60
N ALA A 243 18.67 -12.26 -4.55
CA ALA A 243 19.51 -13.26 -3.91
C ALA A 243 20.72 -12.57 -3.28
N LEU A 244 21.40 -13.24 -2.38
CA LEU A 244 22.66 -12.77 -1.81
C LEU A 244 23.76 -13.80 -2.13
N PRO A 245 24.52 -13.61 -3.24
CA PRO A 245 25.47 -14.59 -3.70
C PRO A 245 26.64 -14.70 -2.72
N VAL A 246 26.71 -15.84 -2.04
CA VAL A 246 27.82 -16.17 -1.15
C VAL A 246 28.56 -17.37 -1.71
N VAL A 247 29.77 -17.17 -2.17
CA VAL A 247 30.65 -18.26 -2.58
C VAL A 247 31.40 -18.78 -1.35
N ASN A 248 31.11 -20.03 -0.96
CA ASN A 248 31.77 -20.72 0.17
C ASN A 248 31.66 -20.03 1.55
N GLY A 249 30.50 -19.45 1.87
CA GLY A 249 30.29 -18.81 3.18
C GLY A 249 31.04 -17.48 3.35
N SER A 250 31.70 -17.01 2.32
CA SER A 250 32.34 -15.70 2.24
C SER A 250 31.75 -14.94 1.06
N TRP A 251 31.56 -13.65 1.21
CA TRP A 251 31.26 -12.74 0.10
C TRP A 251 32.25 -13.01 -1.03
N GLY A 252 31.74 -13.14 -2.27
CA GLY A 252 32.58 -13.36 -3.45
C GLY A 252 33.80 -12.45 -3.43
N ALA A 253 34.94 -12.96 -3.80
CA ALA A 253 36.30 -12.55 -3.47
C ALA A 253 36.73 -11.08 -3.74
N THR A 254 35.84 -10.22 -4.20
CA THR A 254 36.06 -8.76 -4.31
C THR A 254 34.77 -8.03 -3.95
N PRO A 255 34.80 -7.09 -2.99
CA PRO A 255 33.69 -6.18 -2.78
C PRO A 255 33.48 -5.40 -4.08
N SER A 256 32.42 -5.73 -4.80
CA SER A 256 31.99 -4.92 -5.94
C SER A 256 31.43 -3.59 -5.44
N SER A 257 31.27 -2.61 -6.32
CA SER A 257 30.71 -1.30 -5.96
C SER A 257 29.32 -1.42 -5.36
N GLU A 258 28.58 -2.48 -5.70
CA GLU A 258 27.21 -2.77 -5.19
C GLU A 258 27.17 -3.01 -3.68
N TYR A 259 28.24 -3.58 -3.09
CA TYR A 259 28.33 -3.80 -1.64
C TYR A 259 28.87 -2.59 -0.88
N MET A 260 29.76 -1.83 -1.53
CA MET A 260 30.52 -0.77 -0.88
C MET A 260 29.81 0.58 -0.94
N ASN A 261 28.98 0.81 -1.95
CA ASN A 261 28.30 2.07 -2.17
C ASN A 261 26.80 1.92 -1.86
N GLY A 262 26.29 2.70 -0.92
CA GLY A 262 24.89 2.68 -0.56
C GLY A 262 24.60 3.59 0.64
N PRO A 263 23.35 3.65 1.09
CA PRO A 263 22.96 4.55 2.18
C PRO A 263 23.52 4.15 3.55
N GLN A 264 23.92 2.88 3.70
CA GLN A 264 24.63 2.39 4.89
C GLN A 264 26.15 2.44 4.64
N GLY A 265 26.92 2.68 5.68
CA GLY A 265 28.37 2.54 5.57
C GLY A 265 28.77 1.10 5.19
N SER A 266 29.99 0.91 4.68
CA SER A 266 30.49 -0.43 4.28
C SER A 266 31.35 -1.13 5.33
N SER A 267 31.33 -0.66 6.58
CA SER A 267 32.22 -1.14 7.65
C SER A 267 31.85 -2.51 8.23
N THR A 268 30.62 -2.97 8.02
CA THR A 268 30.12 -4.26 8.51
C THR A 268 29.54 -5.08 7.37
N LEU A 269 29.55 -6.43 7.51
CA LEU A 269 28.92 -7.31 6.52
C LEU A 269 27.43 -7.06 6.39
N ALA A 270 26.73 -6.72 7.48
CA ALA A 270 25.31 -6.40 7.44
C ALA A 270 25.04 -5.13 6.62
N ASN A 271 25.86 -4.09 6.76
CA ASN A 271 25.74 -2.87 5.96
C ASN A 271 26.02 -3.13 4.46
N GLN A 272 27.01 -3.97 4.18
CA GLN A 272 27.32 -4.37 2.80
C GLN A 272 26.18 -5.19 2.20
N ALA A 273 25.58 -6.11 2.97
CA ALA A 273 24.43 -6.89 2.55
C ALA A 273 23.21 -6.00 2.25
N TYR A 274 22.95 -5.05 3.13
CA TYR A 274 21.91 -4.05 2.91
C TYR A 274 22.15 -3.23 1.64
N ASN A 275 23.36 -2.71 1.46
CA ASN A 275 23.74 -1.94 0.28
C ASN A 275 23.58 -2.75 -1.00
N TYR A 276 23.90 -4.05 -0.97
CA TYR A 276 23.70 -4.93 -2.11
C TYR A 276 22.23 -4.98 -2.52
N GLY A 277 21.30 -5.31 -1.59
CA GLY A 277 19.89 -5.35 -1.90
C GLY A 277 19.34 -4.00 -2.37
N TYR A 278 19.78 -2.91 -1.76
CA TYR A 278 19.44 -1.55 -2.15
C TYR A 278 19.85 -1.26 -3.61
N ASN A 279 21.07 -1.64 -4.00
CA ASN A 279 21.57 -1.41 -5.35
C ASN A 279 21.00 -2.38 -6.38
N ASP A 280 20.63 -3.61 -5.98
CA ASP A 280 19.93 -4.55 -6.85
C ASP A 280 18.55 -4.00 -7.25
N ALA A 281 17.77 -3.54 -6.29
CA ALA A 281 16.50 -2.88 -6.58
C ALA A 281 16.67 -1.60 -7.41
N ALA A 282 17.74 -0.83 -7.17
CA ALA A 282 18.07 0.36 -7.96
C ALA A 282 18.38 0.01 -9.42
N TYR A 283 19.11 -1.06 -9.64
CA TYR A 283 19.40 -1.56 -10.98
C TYR A 283 18.15 -2.02 -11.70
N ALA A 284 17.31 -2.84 -11.04
CA ALA A 284 16.03 -3.29 -11.58
C ALA A 284 15.13 -2.09 -11.95
N PHE A 285 15.02 -1.12 -11.07
CA PHE A 285 14.24 0.10 -11.30
C PHE A 285 14.75 0.89 -12.51
N ALA A 286 16.07 1.01 -12.68
CA ALA A 286 16.66 1.66 -13.84
C ALA A 286 16.37 0.90 -15.15
N GLN A 287 16.39 -0.44 -15.12
CA GLN A 287 16.04 -1.28 -16.28
C GLN A 287 14.59 -1.09 -16.70
N ALA A 288 13.65 -1.12 -15.76
CA ALA A 288 12.22 -0.89 -16.04
C ALA A 288 11.98 0.50 -16.64
N ASN A 289 12.58 1.54 -16.07
CA ASN A 289 12.48 2.90 -16.60
C ASN A 289 13.08 3.02 -18.02
N ALA A 290 14.20 2.37 -18.30
CA ALA A 290 14.82 2.36 -19.62
C ALA A 290 13.93 1.66 -20.67
N ALA A 291 13.14 0.66 -20.24
CA ALA A 291 12.15 -0.01 -21.07
C ALA A 291 10.83 0.75 -21.19
N GLY A 292 10.66 1.88 -20.50
CA GLY A 292 9.41 2.65 -20.45
C GLY A 292 8.30 1.97 -19.66
N VAL A 293 8.64 1.09 -18.70
CA VAL A 293 7.69 0.35 -17.87
C VAL A 293 7.76 0.90 -16.45
N SER A 294 6.60 1.17 -15.83
CA SER A 294 6.53 1.64 -14.46
C SER A 294 5.29 1.09 -13.77
N SER A 295 5.43 0.67 -12.52
CA SER A 295 4.33 0.23 -11.69
C SER A 295 4.47 0.83 -10.28
N PRO A 296 3.36 1.20 -9.64
CA PRO A 296 3.39 1.66 -8.26
C PRO A 296 3.62 0.53 -7.25
N ILE A 297 3.57 -0.73 -7.70
CA ILE A 297 3.74 -1.93 -6.86
C ILE A 297 4.80 -2.81 -7.49
N TRP A 298 5.78 -3.19 -6.68
CA TRP A 298 6.84 -4.12 -7.07
C TRP A 298 6.96 -5.24 -6.06
N TRP A 299 7.30 -6.42 -6.56
CA TRP A 299 7.54 -7.61 -5.76
C TRP A 299 9.01 -7.95 -5.73
N ILE A 300 9.52 -8.20 -4.55
CA ILE A 300 10.86 -8.73 -4.34
C ILE A 300 10.71 -10.24 -4.19
N ASP A 301 11.20 -10.96 -5.16
CA ASP A 301 11.17 -12.42 -5.19
C ASP A 301 12.30 -12.98 -4.30
N VAL A 302 11.88 -13.52 -3.15
CA VAL A 302 12.76 -14.07 -2.09
C VAL A 302 12.57 -15.58 -2.04
N GLU A 303 13.20 -16.25 -2.99
CA GLU A 303 13.13 -17.71 -3.07
C GLU A 303 14.43 -18.34 -3.58
N GLY A 304 14.37 -19.60 -3.94
CA GLY A 304 15.48 -20.36 -4.49
C GLY A 304 16.24 -21.21 -3.49
N ALA A 305 17.24 -21.91 -4.00
CA ALA A 305 18.05 -22.82 -3.18
C ALA A 305 18.87 -22.04 -2.13
N THR A 306 19.18 -22.70 -1.03
CA THR A 306 20.07 -22.14 0.01
C THR A 306 21.45 -21.71 -0.53
N SER A 307 21.84 -22.19 -1.72
CA SER A 307 23.04 -21.74 -2.41
C SER A 307 22.98 -20.32 -2.98
N TYR A 308 21.78 -19.74 -3.10
CA TYR A 308 21.59 -18.35 -3.53
C TYR A 308 21.63 -17.35 -2.36
N TRP A 309 21.63 -17.85 -1.12
CA TRP A 309 21.57 -17.05 0.08
C TRP A 309 22.73 -17.32 1.00
N SER A 310 23.11 -16.34 1.80
CA SER A 310 24.11 -16.51 2.84
C SER A 310 23.69 -17.57 3.87
N SER A 311 24.66 -18.29 4.40
CA SER A 311 24.43 -19.13 5.61
C SER A 311 24.18 -18.31 6.88
N ASP A 312 24.41 -17.00 6.85
CA ASP A 312 24.05 -16.05 7.91
C ASP A 312 22.70 -15.38 7.58
N PRO A 313 21.63 -15.75 8.26
CA PRO A 313 20.29 -15.22 8.01
C PRO A 313 20.15 -13.71 8.23
N ALA A 314 21.01 -13.13 9.10
CA ALA A 314 20.99 -11.69 9.35
C ALA A 314 21.42 -10.89 8.12
N LEU A 315 22.35 -11.43 7.33
CA LEU A 315 22.78 -10.82 6.08
C LEU A 315 21.67 -10.88 5.02
N ASN A 316 20.99 -12.02 4.93
CA ASN A 316 19.85 -12.19 4.01
C ASN A 316 18.73 -11.20 4.33
N THR A 317 18.41 -11.07 5.62
CA THR A 317 17.39 -10.09 6.08
C THR A 317 17.81 -8.65 5.75
N ALA A 318 19.07 -8.28 5.96
CA ALA A 318 19.59 -6.97 5.63
C ALA A 318 19.49 -6.69 4.11
N THR A 319 19.78 -7.68 3.27
CA THR A 319 19.64 -7.59 1.81
C THR A 319 18.20 -7.32 1.41
N ILE A 320 17.25 -8.09 1.94
CA ILE A 320 15.82 -7.91 1.66
C ILE A 320 15.36 -6.50 2.08
N GLN A 321 15.73 -6.06 3.29
CA GLN A 321 15.37 -4.73 3.77
C GLN A 321 15.96 -3.62 2.90
N GLY A 322 17.19 -3.77 2.42
CA GLY A 322 17.81 -2.80 1.52
C GLY A 322 17.03 -2.61 0.22
N ALA A 323 16.58 -3.70 -0.39
CA ALA A 323 15.75 -3.66 -1.60
C ALA A 323 14.37 -3.01 -1.35
N VAL A 324 13.71 -3.37 -0.25
CA VAL A 324 12.45 -2.76 0.17
C VAL A 324 12.60 -1.26 0.37
N ASP A 325 13.65 -0.83 1.07
CA ASP A 325 13.87 0.59 1.39
C ASP A 325 14.14 1.41 0.13
N TYR A 326 14.89 0.87 -0.84
CA TYR A 326 15.10 1.56 -2.12
C TYR A 326 13.77 1.82 -2.84
N LEU A 327 12.96 0.78 -3.03
CA LEU A 327 11.68 0.91 -3.73
C LEU A 327 10.74 1.90 -3.01
N ASN A 328 10.67 1.82 -1.69
CA ASN A 328 9.89 2.74 -0.87
C ASN A 328 10.36 4.21 -1.02
N GLN A 329 11.68 4.46 -1.13
CA GLN A 329 12.23 5.80 -1.39
C GLN A 329 11.85 6.33 -2.78
N GLN A 330 11.59 5.45 -3.75
CA GLN A 330 11.06 5.85 -5.06
C GLN A 330 9.54 6.05 -5.06
N GLY A 331 8.86 5.94 -3.91
CA GLY A 331 7.41 6.01 -3.80
C GLY A 331 6.69 4.75 -4.31
N ILE A 332 7.40 3.64 -4.43
CA ILE A 332 6.90 2.34 -4.87
C ILE A 332 6.56 1.49 -3.64
N ILE A 333 5.44 0.81 -3.72
CA ILE A 333 5.05 -0.16 -2.73
C ILE A 333 5.84 -1.44 -2.99
N ALA A 334 6.77 -1.76 -2.08
CA ALA A 334 7.48 -3.02 -2.13
C ALA A 334 6.68 -4.11 -1.43
N GLY A 335 6.44 -5.24 -2.11
CA GLY A 335 5.93 -6.47 -1.53
C GLY A 335 6.99 -7.58 -1.58
N ILE A 336 6.75 -8.68 -0.89
CA ILE A 336 7.63 -9.85 -0.91
C ILE A 336 6.86 -11.02 -1.52
N TYR A 337 7.45 -11.64 -2.54
CA TYR A 337 7.09 -12.97 -3.00
C TYR A 337 8.01 -14.01 -2.35
N SER A 338 7.45 -15.15 -1.97
CA SER A 338 8.21 -16.36 -1.66
C SER A 338 7.33 -17.58 -1.88
N GLY A 339 7.88 -18.60 -2.49
CA GLY A 339 7.15 -19.83 -2.82
C GLY A 339 6.46 -20.48 -1.61
N HIS A 340 7.06 -20.39 -0.42
CA HIS A 340 6.46 -20.88 0.83
C HIS A 340 6.96 -20.11 2.05
N ALA A 341 6.10 -19.96 3.06
CA ALA A 341 6.48 -19.35 4.35
C ALA A 341 7.69 -20.04 5.00
N THR A 342 7.81 -21.36 4.84
CA THR A 342 8.97 -22.14 5.35
C THR A 342 10.25 -21.82 4.59
N MET A 343 10.20 -21.52 3.30
CA MET A 343 11.35 -21.09 2.51
C MET A 343 11.83 -19.71 2.95
N TYR A 344 10.92 -18.76 3.10
CA TYR A 344 11.24 -17.45 3.63
C TYR A 344 11.84 -17.53 5.04
N ALA A 345 11.24 -18.34 5.94
CA ALA A 345 11.78 -18.56 7.28
C ALA A 345 13.19 -19.17 7.24
N GLN A 346 13.45 -20.16 6.36
CA GLN A 346 14.76 -20.74 6.18
C GLN A 346 15.81 -19.71 5.75
N ILE A 347 15.46 -18.82 4.82
CA ILE A 347 16.33 -17.75 4.33
C ILE A 347 16.64 -16.74 5.44
N THR A 348 15.63 -16.33 6.22
CA THR A 348 15.74 -15.20 7.17
C THR A 348 16.05 -15.59 8.60
N THR A 349 15.89 -16.88 8.99
CA THR A 349 16.17 -17.37 10.35
C THR A 349 17.05 -18.60 10.39
N GLY A 350 17.33 -19.24 9.26
CA GLY A 350 18.04 -20.52 9.18
C GLY A 350 17.20 -21.73 9.61
N THR A 351 15.89 -21.54 9.89
CA THR A 351 14.99 -22.63 10.34
C THR A 351 13.75 -22.68 9.44
N THR A 352 13.09 -23.84 9.38
CA THR A 352 11.84 -24.00 8.62
C THR A 352 10.59 -23.78 9.47
N SER A 353 10.74 -23.25 10.69
CA SER A 353 9.64 -23.02 11.63
C SER A 353 9.38 -21.51 11.81
N GLY A 354 8.12 -21.14 11.93
CA GLY A 354 7.69 -19.75 12.11
C GLY A 354 7.52 -18.99 10.79
N GLY A 355 7.19 -17.72 10.89
CA GLY A 355 6.93 -16.82 9.75
C GLY A 355 8.17 -16.09 9.20
N GLY A 356 9.38 -16.44 9.66
CA GLY A 356 10.61 -15.71 9.33
C GLY A 356 10.73 -14.35 10.03
N VAL A 357 11.70 -13.53 9.60
CA VAL A 357 11.92 -12.19 10.15
C VAL A 357 10.93 -11.21 9.55
N THR A 358 10.35 -10.34 10.38
CA THR A 358 9.46 -9.26 9.92
C THR A 358 10.26 -8.23 9.14
N ILE A 359 9.81 -7.94 7.91
CA ILE A 359 10.28 -6.83 7.09
C ILE A 359 9.26 -5.70 7.19
N LEU A 360 9.74 -4.49 7.36
CA LEU A 360 8.87 -3.33 7.49
C LEU A 360 8.64 -2.70 6.12
N GLY A 361 7.37 -2.57 5.79
CA GLY A 361 6.92 -1.79 4.63
C GLY A 361 6.99 -0.28 4.88
N PRO A 362 6.44 0.54 3.96
CA PRO A 362 6.43 1.99 4.08
C PRO A 362 5.86 2.46 5.42
N GLY A 363 6.56 3.38 6.09
CA GLY A 363 6.13 3.91 7.39
C GLY A 363 6.18 2.93 8.56
N GLY A 364 6.85 1.77 8.40
CA GLY A 364 6.97 0.74 9.45
C GLY A 364 5.74 -0.16 9.56
N GLY A 365 4.85 -0.13 8.58
CA GLY A 365 3.66 -0.99 8.51
C GLY A 365 3.95 -2.39 7.97
N PRO A 366 2.91 -3.25 7.92
CA PRO A 366 3.04 -4.59 7.35
C PRO A 366 3.33 -4.51 5.84
N ILE A 367 4.14 -5.46 5.35
CA ILE A 367 4.51 -5.55 3.93
C ILE A 367 3.48 -6.38 3.15
N PRO A 368 3.15 -6.04 1.88
CA PRO A 368 2.36 -6.89 1.00
C PRO A 368 3.03 -8.24 0.75
N LEU A 369 2.24 -9.31 0.66
CA LEU A 369 2.72 -10.66 0.39
C LEU A 369 2.08 -11.26 -0.86
N TRP A 370 2.91 -11.94 -1.66
CA TRP A 370 2.53 -12.83 -2.74
C TRP A 370 3.22 -14.18 -2.48
N PHE A 371 2.49 -15.28 -2.51
CA PHE A 371 3.05 -16.61 -2.21
C PHE A 371 2.26 -17.73 -2.87
N TYR A 372 2.90 -18.90 -3.00
CA TYR A 372 2.24 -20.09 -3.53
C TYR A 372 1.35 -20.76 -2.48
N SER A 373 0.13 -21.14 -2.87
CA SER A 373 -0.74 -22.02 -2.09
C SER A 373 -1.65 -22.86 -2.98
N SER A 374 -1.65 -24.18 -2.75
CA SER A 374 -2.59 -25.10 -3.39
C SER A 374 -4.05 -24.87 -2.97
N ASP A 375 -4.29 -24.15 -1.88
CA ASP A 375 -5.64 -23.85 -1.39
C ASP A 375 -6.29 -22.67 -2.15
N GLY A 376 -5.53 -22.04 -3.05
CA GLY A 376 -5.99 -20.93 -3.87
C GLY A 376 -6.55 -19.80 -3.00
N ILE A 377 -7.66 -19.20 -3.44
CA ILE A 377 -8.26 -18.05 -2.75
C ILE A 377 -8.66 -18.34 -1.29
N ALA A 378 -8.90 -19.60 -0.91
CA ALA A 378 -9.19 -19.94 0.47
C ALA A 378 -8.03 -19.61 1.42
N ALA A 379 -6.79 -19.57 0.93
CA ALA A 379 -5.64 -19.14 1.69
C ALA A 379 -5.72 -17.65 2.09
N CYS A 380 -6.30 -16.79 1.26
CA CYS A 380 -6.52 -15.37 1.58
C CYS A 380 -7.33 -15.18 2.85
N THR A 381 -8.40 -15.94 3.00
CA THR A 381 -9.33 -15.84 4.13
C THR A 381 -8.84 -16.58 5.38
N SER A 382 -8.11 -17.68 5.22
CA SER A 382 -7.58 -18.44 6.36
C SER A 382 -6.48 -17.71 7.12
N LEU A 383 -5.75 -16.82 6.44
CA LEU A 383 -4.71 -15.97 7.06
C LEU A 383 -5.29 -14.85 7.94
N TYR A 384 -6.54 -14.45 7.72
CA TYR A 384 -7.25 -13.47 8.56
C TYR A 384 -7.92 -14.10 9.79
N SER A 385 -8.00 -15.43 9.89
CA SER A 385 -8.60 -16.08 11.06
C SER A 385 -7.57 -16.21 12.19
N SER A 386 -7.92 -15.70 13.37
CA SER A 386 -7.09 -15.75 14.58
C SER A 386 -6.75 -17.17 15.09
N THR A 387 -7.19 -18.21 14.40
CA THR A 387 -7.03 -19.64 14.75
C THR A 387 -6.45 -20.50 13.63
N GLY A 388 -6.13 -19.93 12.46
CA GLY A 388 -5.58 -20.68 11.33
C GLY A 388 -4.07 -20.90 11.42
N ALA A 389 -3.60 -22.10 11.02
CA ALA A 389 -2.21 -22.55 11.09
C ALA A 389 -1.24 -21.85 10.10
N LEU A 390 -1.69 -20.89 9.31
CA LEU A 390 -0.87 -20.12 8.38
C LEU A 390 -0.57 -18.76 8.99
N ASN A 391 0.55 -18.66 9.68
CA ASN A 391 1.08 -17.35 10.10
C ASN A 391 1.66 -16.65 8.85
N PRO A 392 1.21 -15.43 8.46
CA PRO A 392 1.81 -14.74 7.34
C PRO A 392 3.31 -14.55 7.61
N PHE A 393 4.15 -14.91 6.64
CA PHE A 393 5.58 -14.70 6.77
C PHE A 393 5.92 -13.20 6.74
N ALA A 394 7.13 -12.83 7.14
CA ALA A 394 7.60 -11.44 7.16
C ALA A 394 6.71 -10.45 7.93
N GLY A 395 5.70 -10.91 8.69
CA GLY A 395 4.73 -10.02 9.36
C GLY A 395 3.82 -9.25 8.41
N GLY A 396 3.67 -9.73 7.17
CA GLY A 396 2.97 -9.02 6.09
C GLY A 396 1.49 -9.39 5.94
N ILE A 397 0.85 -8.82 4.94
CA ILE A 397 -0.55 -9.02 4.59
C ILE A 397 -0.64 -9.66 3.20
N PRO A 398 -1.37 -10.77 3.01
CA PRO A 398 -1.55 -11.39 1.70
C PRO A 398 -2.29 -10.47 0.73
N TRP A 399 -1.73 -10.31 -0.48
CA TRP A 399 -2.37 -9.60 -1.58
C TRP A 399 -2.61 -10.49 -2.77
N TYR A 400 -1.70 -11.44 -3.03
CA TYR A 400 -1.77 -12.35 -4.15
C TYR A 400 -1.34 -13.75 -3.73
N ILE A 401 -1.89 -14.74 -4.42
CA ILE A 401 -1.55 -16.15 -4.25
C ILE A 401 -1.26 -16.71 -5.62
N GLN A 402 -0.09 -17.34 -5.76
CA GLN A 402 0.22 -18.19 -6.88
C GLN A 402 -0.48 -19.54 -6.65
N THR A 403 -1.34 -19.94 -7.58
CA THR A 403 -2.22 -21.10 -7.42
C THR A 403 -1.76 -22.33 -8.17
N ALA A 404 -0.95 -22.16 -9.21
CA ALA A 404 -0.41 -23.25 -9.99
C ALA A 404 0.88 -22.84 -10.69
N MET A 405 1.83 -23.76 -10.77
CA MET A 405 3.00 -23.68 -11.63
C MET A 405 2.70 -24.36 -12.96
N MET A 406 2.74 -23.62 -14.04
CA MET A 406 2.51 -24.11 -15.39
C MET A 406 3.82 -24.20 -16.17
N SER A 407 3.84 -24.93 -17.28
CA SER A 407 5.07 -25.09 -18.05
C SER A 407 5.58 -23.80 -18.71
N ASN A 408 4.73 -22.80 -18.88
CA ASN A 408 5.04 -21.57 -19.61
C ASN A 408 4.67 -20.28 -18.86
N TYR A 409 4.08 -20.37 -17.69
CA TYR A 409 3.70 -19.23 -16.82
C TYR A 409 3.18 -19.79 -15.51
N ASP A 410 3.08 -18.93 -14.51
CA ASP A 410 2.43 -19.29 -13.25
C ASP A 410 1.08 -18.57 -13.14
N ALA A 411 0.12 -19.24 -12.53
CA ALA A 411 -1.24 -18.73 -12.38
C ALA A 411 -1.43 -18.11 -11.01
N ASP A 412 -2.00 -16.90 -10.97
CA ASP A 412 -2.21 -16.12 -9.76
C ASP A 412 -3.68 -15.79 -9.53
N VAL A 413 -4.01 -15.50 -8.29
CA VAL A 413 -5.28 -14.88 -7.90
C VAL A 413 -5.03 -13.75 -6.89
N SER A 414 -5.81 -12.70 -6.99
CA SER A 414 -5.75 -11.60 -6.00
C SER A 414 -6.52 -11.96 -4.74
N CYS A 415 -6.00 -11.60 -3.58
CA CYS A 415 -6.67 -11.63 -2.30
C CYS A 415 -7.50 -10.37 -2.07
#